data_e940c69090cc5d903aa8bcc7901f6942
#
_entry.id   e940c69090cc5d903aa8bcc7901f6942
#
_cell.length_a   1.000
_cell.length_b   1.000
_cell.length_c   1.000
_cell.angle_alpha   90.00
_cell.angle_beta   90.00
_cell.angle_gamma   90.00
#
_symmetry.space_group_name_H-M   'P 1'
#
loop_
_entity.id
_entity.type
_entity.pdbx_description
1 polymer ?
#
loop_
_entity_poly.entity_id
_entity_poly.type
_entity_poly.pdbx_seq_one_letter_code
_entity_poly.pdbx_strand_id
1 'polypeptide(L)'
;MKIVKTSLIAACLGAFALCGAEPYLHFPLNEGDVSKIKEATGKVAKVTVWNSKQFDVVDGPDGKAFNFNTPDQCKTYAGVSFNMPPAFDPTKGFTFTALVKMPENMHRSRQYQLFFWSNSHQQGPGIRIYVSWKSFYVLLGDGSKKPLLLTSKNSQGTLKDNTFYRLAASYDGETLKIYIDGVLRGTAKGVMKKSTRKWAAIGASSQSGSAYGFNGIISDVKIFDKALSDTEIAEMKPEK
;
A
#
# COMPACT_ATOMS: atom_id res chain seq x y z
N MET A 1 23.86 -41.54 -54.46
CA MET A 1 24.05 -40.23 -53.80
C MET A 1 22.76 -39.92 -53.06
N LYS A 2 22.71 -40.18 -51.73
CA LYS A 2 21.53 -39.95 -50.89
C LYS A 2 21.64 -38.57 -50.23
N ILE A 3 20.68 -37.69 -50.54
CA ILE A 3 20.60 -36.37 -49.96
C ILE A 3 19.85 -36.52 -48.63
N VAL A 4 20.54 -36.27 -47.52
CA VAL A 4 19.95 -36.19 -46.20
C VAL A 4 19.41 -34.76 -45.99
N LYS A 5 18.08 -34.61 -45.89
CA LYS A 5 17.47 -33.36 -45.52
C LYS A 5 17.49 -33.22 -44.01
N THR A 6 18.34 -32.32 -43.51
CA THR A 6 18.37 -31.92 -42.09
C THR A 6 17.29 -30.88 -41.87
N SER A 7 16.21 -31.26 -41.16
CA SER A 7 15.18 -30.29 -40.69
C SER A 7 15.72 -29.54 -39.48
N LEU A 8 15.91 -28.24 -39.66
CA LEU A 8 16.16 -27.31 -38.55
C LEU A 8 14.84 -27.08 -37.85
N ILE A 9 14.69 -27.60 -36.64
CA ILE A 9 13.60 -27.21 -35.71
C ILE A 9 14.05 -25.91 -35.05
N ALA A 10 13.48 -24.79 -35.49
CA ALA A 10 13.61 -23.52 -34.80
C ALA A 10 12.80 -23.57 -33.50
N ALA A 11 13.47 -23.73 -32.36
CA ALA A 11 12.87 -23.55 -31.06
C ALA A 11 12.61 -22.05 -30.87
N CYS A 12 11.37 -21.62 -31.10
CA CYS A 12 10.91 -20.30 -30.59
C CYS A 12 10.89 -20.33 -29.07
N LEU A 13 12.00 -19.93 -28.44
CA LEU A 13 11.99 -19.49 -27.06
C LEU A 13 11.19 -18.17 -27.02
N GLY A 14 9.89 -18.28 -26.77
CA GLY A 14 9.07 -17.16 -26.38
C GLY A 14 9.64 -16.60 -25.08
N ALA A 15 10.33 -15.47 -25.17
CA ALA A 15 10.60 -14.63 -24.00
C ALA A 15 9.21 -14.20 -23.47
N PHE A 16 8.68 -14.90 -22.48
CA PHE A 16 7.65 -14.36 -21.63
C PHE A 16 8.31 -13.20 -20.90
N ALA A 17 8.15 -11.99 -21.43
CA ALA A 17 8.34 -10.79 -20.66
C ALA A 17 7.41 -10.96 -19.45
N LEU A 18 7.99 -11.09 -18.27
CA LEU A 18 7.30 -10.95 -16.99
C LEU A 18 6.84 -9.49 -16.91
N CYS A 19 5.76 -9.16 -17.64
CA CYS A 19 5.11 -7.88 -17.56
C CYS A 19 4.32 -7.92 -16.25
N GLY A 20 4.94 -7.44 -15.17
CA GLY A 20 4.27 -7.27 -13.89
C GLY A 20 2.99 -6.45 -14.10
N ALA A 21 1.96 -6.71 -13.32
CA ALA A 21 0.71 -5.96 -13.43
C ALA A 21 0.98 -4.45 -13.28
N GLU A 22 0.47 -3.66 -14.22
CA GLU A 22 0.58 -2.21 -14.15
C GLU A 22 -0.34 -1.65 -13.05
N PRO A 23 0.16 -0.77 -12.17
CA PRO A 23 -0.64 -0.17 -11.12
C PRO A 23 -1.66 0.81 -11.70
N TYR A 24 -2.86 0.85 -11.11
CA TYR A 24 -3.85 1.88 -11.38
C TYR A 24 -3.40 3.25 -10.89
N LEU A 25 -2.81 3.32 -9.67
CA LEU A 25 -2.12 4.51 -9.13
C LEU A 25 -0.74 4.09 -8.61
N HIS A 26 0.27 4.95 -8.82
CA HIS A 26 1.62 4.74 -8.33
C HIS A 26 2.20 6.02 -7.74
N PHE A 27 2.56 5.98 -6.47
CA PHE A 27 3.30 7.02 -5.76
C PHE A 27 4.69 6.45 -5.43
N PRO A 28 5.72 6.75 -6.22
CA PRO A 28 7.08 6.27 -5.99
C PRO A 28 7.63 6.69 -4.63
N LEU A 29 7.35 7.94 -4.23
CA LEU A 29 7.83 8.56 -2.98
C LEU A 29 9.35 8.50 -2.86
N ASN A 30 10.04 8.78 -3.97
CA ASN A 30 11.50 8.71 -4.11
C ASN A 30 12.08 9.94 -4.81
N GLU A 31 11.32 11.02 -4.95
CA GLU A 31 11.68 12.20 -5.73
C GLU A 31 12.83 13.03 -5.12
N GLY A 32 13.26 12.73 -3.89
CA GLY A 32 14.34 13.46 -3.21
C GLY A 32 13.99 14.90 -2.78
N ASP A 33 12.77 15.34 -3.07
CA ASP A 33 12.23 16.65 -2.71
C ASP A 33 10.73 16.52 -2.49
N VAL A 34 10.27 16.87 -1.30
CA VAL A 34 8.87 16.76 -0.87
C VAL A 34 7.92 17.55 -1.78
N SER A 35 8.37 18.67 -2.32
CA SER A 35 7.56 19.52 -3.23
C SER A 35 7.33 18.87 -4.60
N LYS A 36 8.09 17.84 -4.94
CA LYS A 36 8.03 17.10 -6.21
C LYS A 36 7.24 15.80 -6.13
N ILE A 37 6.69 15.46 -4.96
CA ILE A 37 5.86 14.26 -4.81
C ILE A 37 4.70 14.29 -5.80
N LYS A 38 4.59 13.24 -6.59
CA LYS A 38 3.56 13.12 -7.64
C LYS A 38 3.03 11.69 -7.74
N GLU A 39 1.90 11.56 -8.38
CA GLU A 39 1.37 10.29 -8.84
C GLU A 39 1.89 10.02 -10.26
N ALA A 40 2.45 8.84 -10.49
CA ALA A 40 3.23 8.55 -11.68
C ALA A 40 2.41 8.08 -12.89
N THR A 41 1.17 7.57 -12.69
CA THR A 41 0.32 7.07 -13.80
C THR A 41 -0.45 8.18 -14.52
N GLY A 42 -0.46 9.40 -13.97
CA GLY A 42 -1.18 10.55 -14.54
C GLY A 42 -2.69 10.56 -14.26
N LYS A 43 -3.22 9.63 -13.47
CA LYS A 43 -4.66 9.57 -13.15
C LYS A 43 -5.07 10.52 -12.02
N VAL A 44 -4.11 11.09 -11.31
CA VAL A 44 -4.33 12.07 -10.25
C VAL A 44 -3.82 13.44 -10.70
N ALA A 45 -4.74 14.38 -10.92
CA ALA A 45 -4.39 15.72 -11.42
C ALA A 45 -3.60 16.57 -10.40
N LYS A 46 -3.80 16.35 -9.10
CA LYS A 46 -3.16 17.12 -8.04
C LYS A 46 -2.90 16.26 -6.81
N VAL A 47 -1.66 16.31 -6.37
CA VAL A 47 -1.20 15.80 -5.07
C VAL A 47 -1.01 16.98 -4.11
N THR A 48 -1.42 16.82 -2.86
CA THR A 48 -1.24 17.83 -1.82
C THR A 48 -0.46 17.21 -0.66
N VAL A 49 0.69 17.79 -0.36
CA VAL A 49 1.52 17.37 0.79
C VAL A 49 1.07 18.15 2.03
N TRP A 50 0.79 17.41 3.10
CA TRP A 50 0.43 17.99 4.40
C TRP A 50 1.66 18.09 5.28
N ASN A 51 1.85 19.26 5.90
CA ASN A 51 2.92 19.49 6.87
C ASN A 51 4.31 19.08 6.33
N SER A 52 4.68 19.62 5.19
CA SER A 52 5.91 19.28 4.44
C SER A 52 7.20 19.31 5.29
N LYS A 53 7.24 20.16 6.34
CA LYS A 53 8.38 20.24 7.28
C LYS A 53 8.53 19.00 8.19
N GLN A 54 7.54 18.11 8.18
CA GLN A 54 7.59 16.85 8.92
C GLN A 54 8.05 15.65 8.06
N PHE A 55 8.55 15.93 6.86
CA PHE A 55 9.18 14.92 6.03
C PHE A 55 10.69 15.10 6.04
N ASP A 56 11.41 13.99 6.17
CA ASP A 56 12.83 13.93 5.85
C ASP A 56 13.05 13.10 4.60
N VAL A 57 13.99 13.53 3.77
CA VAL A 57 14.48 12.71 2.67
C VAL A 57 15.59 11.81 3.21
N VAL A 58 15.41 10.52 3.03
CA VAL A 58 16.33 9.48 3.52
C VAL A 58 16.69 8.51 2.41
N ASP A 59 17.70 7.67 2.64
CA ASP A 59 18.01 6.57 1.72
C ASP A 59 17.02 5.44 1.93
N GLY A 60 16.47 4.93 0.83
CA GLY A 60 15.60 3.78 0.75
C GLY A 60 16.23 2.62 -0.03
N PRO A 61 15.57 1.47 -0.14
CA PRO A 61 16.08 0.31 -0.87
C PRO A 61 16.30 0.60 -2.36
N ASP A 62 15.42 1.41 -2.96
CA ASP A 62 15.41 1.72 -4.40
C ASP A 62 15.80 3.19 -4.65
N GLY A 63 16.74 3.74 -3.87
CA GLY A 63 17.19 5.13 -3.96
C GLY A 63 16.68 5.99 -2.80
N LYS A 64 16.09 7.16 -3.07
CA LYS A 64 15.54 8.01 -2.01
C LYS A 64 14.17 7.53 -1.55
N ALA A 65 13.80 7.89 -0.33
CA ALA A 65 12.48 7.64 0.27
C ALA A 65 12.10 8.80 1.20
N PHE A 66 10.84 8.85 1.62
CA PHE A 66 10.39 9.83 2.59
C PHE A 66 10.12 9.20 3.96
N ASN A 67 10.77 9.76 4.98
CA ASN A 67 10.44 9.49 6.37
C ASN A 67 9.33 10.46 6.80
N PHE A 68 8.19 9.90 7.20
CA PHE A 68 7.03 10.63 7.71
C PHE A 68 7.20 10.83 9.21
N ASN A 69 7.76 11.96 9.61
CA ASN A 69 8.01 12.29 11.01
C ASN A 69 6.72 12.70 11.72
N THR A 70 5.97 11.71 12.16
CA THR A 70 4.75 11.93 12.94
C THR A 70 4.95 11.32 14.34
N PRO A 71 5.75 11.95 15.20
CA PRO A 71 6.02 11.43 16.55
C PRO A 71 4.74 11.34 17.36
N ASP A 72 4.79 10.53 18.42
CA ASP A 72 3.68 10.42 19.36
C ASP A 72 3.37 11.79 19.96
N GLN A 73 2.08 12.07 20.16
CA GLN A 73 1.55 13.32 20.71
C GLN A 73 1.69 14.56 19.80
N CYS A 74 2.15 14.45 18.56
CA CYS A 74 2.10 15.60 17.65
C CYS A 74 0.64 15.98 17.32
N LYS A 75 0.42 17.27 17.06
CA LYS A 75 -0.91 17.80 16.69
C LYS A 75 -1.11 17.90 15.20
N THR A 76 -0.07 17.67 14.43
CA THR A 76 -0.05 17.74 12.96
C THR A 76 0.60 16.48 12.40
N TYR A 77 0.21 16.06 11.21
CA TYR A 77 0.62 14.78 10.63
C TYR A 77 1.16 14.97 9.22
N ALA A 78 2.34 14.41 8.96
CA ALA A 78 2.87 14.27 7.61
C ALA A 78 1.93 13.39 6.79
N GLY A 79 1.62 13.81 5.58
CA GLY A 79 0.73 13.04 4.71
C GLY A 79 0.72 13.53 3.28
N VAL A 80 0.36 12.65 2.38
CA VAL A 80 0.20 12.91 0.95
C VAL A 80 -1.24 12.63 0.56
N SER A 81 -2.01 13.65 0.22
CA SER A 81 -3.42 13.52 -0.14
C SER A 81 -3.68 13.80 -1.61
N PHE A 82 -4.71 13.17 -2.14
CA PHE A 82 -5.13 13.28 -3.53
C PHE A 82 -6.61 12.91 -3.67
N ASN A 83 -7.24 13.38 -4.74
CA ASN A 83 -8.59 12.95 -5.06
C ASN A 83 -8.55 11.56 -5.72
N MET A 84 -9.32 10.63 -5.16
CA MET A 84 -9.49 9.31 -5.78
C MET A 84 -10.19 9.47 -7.14
N PRO A 85 -9.64 8.86 -8.21
CA PRO A 85 -10.32 8.88 -9.50
C PRO A 85 -11.72 8.29 -9.39
N PRO A 86 -12.77 8.95 -9.94
CA PRO A 86 -14.16 8.49 -9.83
C PRO A 86 -14.40 7.08 -10.35
N ALA A 87 -13.65 6.67 -11.37
CA ALA A 87 -13.73 5.35 -11.99
C ALA A 87 -13.19 4.22 -11.08
N PHE A 88 -12.38 4.53 -10.06
CA PHE A 88 -11.88 3.52 -9.14
C PHE A 88 -13.02 2.96 -8.28
N ASP A 89 -13.28 1.67 -8.40
CA ASP A 89 -14.32 0.97 -7.64
C ASP A 89 -13.73 -0.24 -6.89
N PRO A 90 -13.30 -0.03 -5.63
CA PRO A 90 -12.68 -1.08 -4.84
C PRO A 90 -13.62 -2.20 -4.43
N THR A 91 -14.95 -2.03 -4.61
CA THR A 91 -15.92 -3.09 -4.27
C THR A 91 -15.86 -4.26 -5.25
N LYS A 92 -15.31 -4.04 -6.46
CA LYS A 92 -15.09 -5.07 -7.48
C LYS A 92 -13.74 -5.77 -7.33
N GLY A 93 -12.84 -5.18 -6.59
CA GLY A 93 -11.51 -5.69 -6.32
C GLY A 93 -10.46 -4.57 -6.32
N PHE A 94 -9.43 -4.76 -5.52
CA PHE A 94 -8.25 -3.89 -5.51
C PHE A 94 -7.05 -4.63 -4.93
N THR A 95 -5.86 -4.10 -5.21
CA THR A 95 -4.66 -4.45 -4.44
C THR A 95 -3.96 -3.17 -4.04
N PHE A 96 -3.54 -3.09 -2.79
CA PHE A 96 -2.66 -2.05 -2.25
C PHE A 96 -1.31 -2.68 -1.92
N THR A 97 -0.21 -2.02 -2.29
CA THR A 97 1.13 -2.38 -1.83
C THR A 97 1.90 -1.13 -1.40
N ALA A 98 2.78 -1.29 -0.41
CA ALA A 98 3.70 -0.25 0.01
C ALA A 98 4.98 -0.86 0.59
N LEU A 99 6.11 -0.22 0.36
CA LEU A 99 7.37 -0.52 1.04
C LEU A 99 7.46 0.37 2.27
N VAL A 100 7.62 -0.24 3.44
CA VAL A 100 7.59 0.49 4.71
C VAL A 100 8.71 0.07 5.64
N LYS A 101 9.20 1.03 6.45
CA LYS A 101 10.10 0.76 7.58
C LYS A 101 9.61 1.57 8.78
N MET A 102 9.33 0.89 9.88
CA MET A 102 8.98 1.54 11.14
C MET A 102 10.23 1.89 11.92
N PRO A 103 10.25 3.02 12.65
CA PRO A 103 11.37 3.38 13.52
C PRO A 103 11.42 2.48 14.76
N GLU A 104 12.52 2.59 15.50
CA GLU A 104 12.61 2.02 16.85
C GLU A 104 11.57 2.64 17.79
N ASN A 105 11.16 1.87 18.78
CA ASN A 105 10.32 2.34 19.90
C ASN A 105 8.94 2.90 19.50
N MET A 106 8.35 2.38 18.43
CA MET A 106 6.95 2.71 18.09
C MET A 106 6.02 2.47 19.30
N HIS A 107 5.15 3.43 19.58
CA HIS A 107 4.10 3.23 20.60
C HIS A 107 3.14 2.13 20.16
N ARG A 108 3.11 1.02 20.90
CA ARG A 108 2.45 -0.22 20.46
C ARG A 108 0.97 -0.05 20.15
N SER A 109 0.22 0.67 20.96
CA SER A 109 -1.23 0.81 20.82
C SER A 109 -1.67 1.84 19.79
N ARG A 110 -0.76 2.64 19.21
CA ARG A 110 -1.09 3.66 18.23
C ARG A 110 -1.33 3.02 16.85
N GLN A 111 -2.23 3.63 16.07
CA GLN A 111 -2.46 3.26 14.68
C GLN A 111 -1.60 4.14 13.77
N TYR A 112 -0.66 3.54 13.06
CA TYR A 112 0.22 4.21 12.11
C TYR A 112 -0.35 4.05 10.70
N GLN A 113 -1.01 5.13 10.22
CA GLN A 113 -1.82 5.10 9.01
C GLN A 113 -0.96 5.05 7.75
N LEU A 114 -1.07 3.97 6.97
CA LEU A 114 -0.42 3.85 5.65
C LEU A 114 -1.30 4.43 4.55
N PHE A 115 -2.56 4.03 4.51
CA PHE A 115 -3.53 4.50 3.53
C PHE A 115 -4.90 4.71 4.17
N PHE A 116 -5.54 5.81 3.79
CA PHE A 116 -6.84 6.17 4.30
C PHE A 116 -7.75 6.69 3.17
N TRP A 117 -8.84 5.96 2.94
CA TRP A 117 -9.93 6.41 2.09
C TRP A 117 -11.25 5.90 2.66
N SER A 118 -11.71 6.52 3.73
CA SER A 118 -12.90 6.09 4.46
C SER A 118 -13.70 7.28 4.95
N ASN A 119 -15.02 7.12 5.04
CA ASN A 119 -15.93 8.16 5.53
C ASN A 119 -15.74 8.43 7.02
N SER A 120 -15.25 7.46 7.78
CA SER A 120 -14.94 7.63 9.20
C SER A 120 -13.73 6.77 9.63
N HIS A 121 -13.19 7.06 10.81
CA HIS A 121 -12.07 6.30 11.37
C HIS A 121 -12.44 4.90 11.89
N GLN A 122 -13.72 4.63 12.13
CA GLN A 122 -14.12 3.38 12.81
C GLN A 122 -14.91 2.43 11.90
N GLN A 123 -16.03 2.86 11.33
CA GLN A 123 -16.99 1.98 10.69
C GLN A 123 -17.48 2.49 9.34
N GLY A 124 -17.04 3.66 8.91
CA GLY A 124 -17.49 4.25 7.65
C GLY A 124 -17.10 3.45 6.43
N PRO A 125 -17.91 3.50 5.36
CA PRO A 125 -17.54 2.92 4.07
C PRO A 125 -16.12 3.35 3.62
N GLY A 126 -15.38 2.40 3.03
CA GLY A 126 -14.05 2.68 2.49
C GLY A 126 -12.95 1.78 3.03
N ILE A 127 -11.71 2.23 2.84
CA ILE A 127 -10.49 1.46 3.08
C ILE A 127 -9.64 2.17 4.13
N ARG A 128 -9.12 1.40 5.09
CA ARG A 128 -8.08 1.84 6.02
C ARG A 128 -7.01 0.77 6.11
N ILE A 129 -5.77 1.18 5.92
CA ILE A 129 -4.58 0.31 5.97
C ILE A 129 -3.60 0.94 6.95
N TYR A 130 -3.20 0.21 7.98
CA TYR A 130 -2.37 0.75 9.06
C TYR A 130 -1.52 -0.33 9.74
N VAL A 131 -0.52 0.10 10.47
CA VAL A 131 0.26 -0.73 11.40
C VAL A 131 -0.12 -0.37 12.83
N SER A 132 -0.30 -1.37 13.68
CA SER A 132 -0.49 -1.21 15.13
C SER A 132 0.02 -2.46 15.84
N TRP A 133 0.55 -2.32 17.06
CA TRP A 133 1.10 -3.47 17.80
C TRP A 133 2.12 -4.29 16.98
N LYS A 134 2.92 -3.61 16.14
CA LYS A 134 3.86 -4.25 15.20
C LYS A 134 3.22 -5.29 14.28
N SER A 135 1.96 -5.10 13.96
CA SER A 135 1.18 -5.95 13.06
C SER A 135 0.53 -5.12 11.98
N PHE A 136 0.32 -5.73 10.83
CA PHE A 136 -0.34 -5.13 9.68
C PHE A 136 -1.84 -5.33 9.78
N TYR A 137 -2.61 -4.25 9.57
CA TYR A 137 -4.07 -4.22 9.66
C TYR A 137 -4.68 -3.65 8.39
N VAL A 138 -5.75 -4.29 7.93
CA VAL A 138 -6.62 -3.78 6.87
C VAL A 138 -8.05 -3.81 7.35
N LEU A 139 -8.73 -2.67 7.25
CA LEU A 139 -10.13 -2.51 7.59
C LEU A 139 -10.89 -2.05 6.34
N LEU A 140 -11.89 -2.84 5.93
CA LEU A 140 -12.81 -2.53 4.86
C LEU A 140 -14.19 -2.25 5.46
N GLY A 141 -14.63 -0.99 5.37
CA GLY A 141 -15.88 -0.55 5.95
C GLY A 141 -17.05 -0.68 4.98
N ASP A 142 -18.19 -1.18 5.48
CA ASP A 142 -19.45 -1.24 4.77
C ASP A 142 -20.50 -0.26 5.33
N GLY A 143 -20.13 0.49 6.38
CA GLY A 143 -21.02 1.37 7.14
C GLY A 143 -21.75 0.69 8.28
N SER A 144 -21.51 -0.60 8.51
CA SER A 144 -22.06 -1.35 9.65
C SER A 144 -21.17 -1.21 10.92
N LYS A 145 -21.68 -1.70 12.04
CA LYS A 145 -20.90 -1.77 13.29
C LYS A 145 -19.80 -2.84 13.29
N LYS A 146 -19.76 -3.70 12.26
CA LYS A 146 -18.83 -4.83 12.15
C LYS A 146 -18.10 -4.76 10.79
N PRO A 147 -17.16 -3.82 10.57
CA PRO A 147 -16.38 -3.78 9.35
C PRO A 147 -15.53 -5.05 9.21
N LEU A 148 -15.18 -5.41 7.97
CA LEU A 148 -14.22 -6.47 7.72
C LEU A 148 -12.83 -6.00 8.20
N LEU A 149 -12.32 -6.60 9.25
CA LEU A 149 -11.00 -6.34 9.83
C LEU A 149 -10.13 -7.58 9.73
N LEU A 150 -8.98 -7.44 9.08
CA LEU A 150 -7.95 -8.48 9.00
C LEU A 150 -6.63 -7.97 9.54
N THR A 151 -5.91 -8.83 10.28
CA THR A 151 -4.62 -8.48 10.87
C THR A 151 -3.63 -9.64 10.80
N SER A 152 -2.35 -9.33 10.68
CA SER A 152 -1.25 -10.29 10.76
C SER A 152 -0.90 -10.73 12.19
N LYS A 153 -1.60 -10.24 13.22
CA LYS A 153 -1.25 -10.43 14.64
C LYS A 153 -1.07 -11.88 15.06
N ASN A 154 -1.85 -12.79 14.51
CA ASN A 154 -1.86 -14.21 14.92
C ASN A 154 -1.04 -15.13 13.98
N SER A 155 -0.36 -14.59 12.98
CA SER A 155 0.27 -15.34 11.88
C SER A 155 1.79 -15.19 11.83
N GLN A 156 2.49 -15.15 12.96
CA GLN A 156 3.94 -14.92 13.02
C GLN A 156 4.43 -13.67 12.22
N GLY A 157 3.52 -12.75 11.92
CA GLY A 157 3.75 -11.55 11.12
C GLY A 157 4.07 -10.31 11.96
N THR A 158 4.90 -10.46 13.00
CA THR A 158 5.37 -9.30 13.77
C THR A 158 6.43 -8.54 12.99
N LEU A 159 6.14 -7.29 12.68
CA LEU A 159 7.08 -6.38 12.02
C LEU A 159 8.16 -5.96 13.01
N LYS A 160 9.42 -6.06 12.60
CA LYS A 160 10.58 -5.62 13.40
C LYS A 160 10.84 -4.14 13.15
N ASP A 161 11.33 -3.45 14.18
CA ASP A 161 11.80 -2.09 14.04
C ASP A 161 12.98 -2.00 13.07
N ASN A 162 13.16 -0.87 12.42
CA ASN A 162 14.24 -0.58 11.46
C ASN A 162 14.39 -1.57 10.30
N THR A 163 13.37 -2.34 10.00
CA THR A 163 13.38 -3.33 8.92
C THR A 163 12.37 -2.91 7.85
N PHE A 164 12.78 -2.97 6.58
CA PHE A 164 11.88 -2.77 5.45
C PHE A 164 11.01 -4.00 5.22
N TYR A 165 9.74 -3.75 4.93
CA TYR A 165 8.74 -4.75 4.57
C TYR A 165 7.92 -4.29 3.38
N ARG A 166 7.66 -5.17 2.43
CA ARG A 166 6.60 -4.99 1.44
C ARG A 166 5.28 -5.47 2.05
N LEU A 167 4.42 -4.54 2.40
CA LEU A 167 3.07 -4.85 2.86
C LEU A 167 2.11 -4.83 1.67
N ALA A 168 1.24 -5.84 1.57
CA ALA A 168 0.21 -5.86 0.54
C ALA A 168 -1.14 -6.33 1.08
N ALA A 169 -2.22 -5.78 0.52
CA ALA A 169 -3.59 -6.18 0.76
C ALA A 169 -4.29 -6.37 -0.59
N SER A 170 -4.87 -7.53 -0.84
CA SER A 170 -5.62 -7.86 -2.05
C SER A 170 -7.05 -8.23 -1.69
N TYR A 171 -8.02 -7.66 -2.39
CA TYR A 171 -9.44 -7.90 -2.20
C TYR A 171 -10.11 -8.13 -3.56
N ASP A 172 -10.87 -9.21 -3.70
CA ASP A 172 -11.50 -9.63 -4.96
C ASP A 172 -13.00 -9.32 -5.05
N GLY A 173 -13.54 -8.57 -4.10
CA GLY A 173 -14.97 -8.27 -3.96
C GLY A 173 -15.64 -9.10 -2.86
N GLU A 174 -15.02 -10.17 -2.39
CA GLU A 174 -15.53 -11.07 -1.35
C GLU A 174 -14.46 -11.42 -0.31
N THR A 175 -13.24 -11.67 -0.75
CA THR A 175 -12.15 -12.20 0.06
C THR A 175 -11.02 -11.17 0.17
N LEU A 176 -10.70 -10.78 1.40
CA LEU A 176 -9.53 -9.97 1.72
C LEU A 176 -8.36 -10.89 2.11
N LYS A 177 -7.20 -10.65 1.51
CA LYS A 177 -5.93 -11.29 1.83
C LYS A 177 -4.89 -10.24 2.21
N ILE A 178 -4.01 -10.53 3.17
CA ILE A 178 -2.88 -9.66 3.52
C ILE A 178 -1.56 -10.42 3.45
N TYR A 179 -0.50 -9.69 3.05
CA TYR A 179 0.82 -10.27 2.83
C TYR A 179 1.90 -9.39 3.45
N ILE A 180 2.97 -10.03 3.88
CA ILE A 180 4.23 -9.39 4.29
C ILE A 180 5.35 -10.05 3.50
N ASP A 181 6.10 -9.27 2.73
CA ASP A 181 7.19 -9.71 1.84
C ASP A 181 6.74 -10.86 0.90
N GLY A 182 5.57 -10.70 0.30
CA GLY A 182 4.99 -11.67 -0.62
C GLY A 182 4.39 -12.92 0.04
N VAL A 183 4.52 -13.08 1.36
CA VAL A 183 4.01 -14.24 2.09
C VAL A 183 2.61 -13.94 2.65
N LEU A 184 1.63 -14.77 2.31
CA LEU A 184 0.25 -14.69 2.83
C LEU A 184 0.25 -14.81 4.36
N ARG A 185 -0.36 -13.82 5.04
CA ARG A 185 -0.44 -13.74 6.50
C ARG A 185 -1.85 -13.83 7.06
N GLY A 186 -2.84 -13.73 6.21
CA GLY A 186 -4.23 -13.85 6.64
C GLY A 186 -5.20 -13.73 5.49
N THR A 187 -6.39 -14.30 5.72
CA THR A 187 -7.52 -14.25 4.79
C THR A 187 -8.80 -14.06 5.59
N ALA A 188 -9.72 -13.25 5.09
CA ALA A 188 -11.05 -13.08 5.67
C ALA A 188 -12.07 -12.80 4.57
N LYS A 189 -13.29 -13.28 4.74
CA LYS A 189 -14.42 -13.03 3.84
C LYS A 189 -15.30 -11.92 4.37
N GLY A 190 -15.78 -11.07 3.49
CA GLY A 190 -16.72 -10.01 3.80
C GLY A 190 -16.82 -9.00 2.68
N VAL A 191 -17.77 -8.09 2.81
CA VAL A 191 -18.04 -7.07 1.81
C VAL A 191 -17.66 -5.68 2.32
N MET A 192 -17.39 -4.78 1.39
CA MET A 192 -17.18 -3.37 1.68
C MET A 192 -18.12 -2.48 0.87
N LYS A 193 -18.21 -1.21 1.25
CA LYS A 193 -18.81 -0.16 0.42
C LYS A 193 -17.76 0.87 0.05
N LYS A 194 -17.88 1.38 -1.18
CA LYS A 194 -17.04 2.48 -1.66
C LYS A 194 -17.20 3.71 -0.76
N SER A 195 -16.12 4.36 -0.41
CA SER A 195 -16.14 5.66 0.28
C SER A 195 -16.77 6.72 -0.61
N THR A 196 -17.59 7.59 -0.04
CA THR A 196 -18.09 8.79 -0.71
C THR A 196 -17.15 9.98 -0.52
N ARG A 197 -16.09 9.82 0.27
CA ARG A 197 -15.04 10.83 0.43
C ARG A 197 -14.29 11.02 -0.89
N LYS A 198 -14.16 12.25 -1.35
CA LYS A 198 -13.47 12.56 -2.61
C LYS A 198 -11.97 12.33 -2.53
N TRP A 199 -11.35 12.58 -1.36
CA TRP A 199 -9.92 12.46 -1.18
C TRP A 199 -9.51 11.20 -0.41
N ALA A 200 -8.35 10.69 -0.76
CA ALA A 200 -7.60 9.69 -0.01
C ALA A 200 -6.27 10.27 0.45
N ALA A 201 -5.60 9.59 1.37
CA ALA A 201 -4.29 10.01 1.82
C ALA A 201 -3.37 8.81 2.15
N ILE A 202 -2.07 9.04 1.94
CA ILE A 202 -0.96 8.17 2.35
C ILE A 202 -0.32 8.81 3.57
N GLY A 203 0.04 8.01 4.57
CA GLY A 203 0.77 8.44 5.75
C GLY A 203 -0.08 9.07 6.85
N ALA A 204 -1.28 9.56 6.56
CA ALA A 204 -2.16 10.13 7.58
C ALA A 204 -3.64 10.04 7.19
N SER A 205 -4.52 10.17 8.18
CA SER A 205 -5.97 10.20 7.96
C SER A 205 -6.57 11.62 8.05
N SER A 206 -5.78 12.61 8.41
CA SER A 206 -6.09 14.05 8.39
C SER A 206 -4.80 14.84 8.62
N GLN A 207 -4.86 16.16 8.41
CA GLN A 207 -3.69 17.05 8.62
C GLN A 207 -3.38 17.31 10.09
N SER A 208 -4.36 17.23 10.96
CA SER A 208 -4.24 17.62 12.37
C SER A 208 -5.37 17.01 13.23
N GLY A 209 -5.33 17.29 14.52
CA GLY A 209 -6.36 16.91 15.48
C GLY A 209 -6.10 15.55 16.11
N SER A 210 -7.15 14.74 16.29
CA SER A 210 -7.07 13.38 16.84
C SER A 210 -6.83 12.31 15.76
N ALA A 211 -6.25 12.69 14.65
CA ALA A 211 -5.99 11.78 13.53
C ALA A 211 -4.83 10.82 13.83
N TYR A 212 -4.65 9.89 12.91
CA TYR A 212 -3.57 8.92 12.95
C TYR A 212 -2.60 9.22 11.82
N GLY A 213 -1.32 9.43 12.15
CA GLY A 213 -0.23 9.62 11.20
C GLY A 213 0.75 8.48 11.23
N PHE A 214 1.45 8.25 10.13
CA PHE A 214 2.55 7.30 10.06
C PHE A 214 3.82 7.93 10.64
N ASN A 215 4.58 7.15 11.36
CA ASN A 215 5.92 7.49 11.79
C ASN A 215 6.88 6.46 11.21
N GLY A 216 7.81 6.87 10.36
CA GLY A 216 8.72 6.00 9.65
C GLY A 216 8.74 6.22 8.14
N ILE A 217 9.33 5.29 7.40
CA ILE A 217 9.51 5.41 5.94
C ILE A 217 8.35 4.74 5.22
N ILE A 218 7.79 5.45 4.24
CA ILE A 218 6.88 4.89 3.23
C ILE A 218 7.49 5.20 1.85
N SER A 219 7.53 4.19 0.99
CA SER A 219 7.99 4.30 -0.39
C SER A 219 7.21 3.35 -1.29
N ASP A 220 7.26 3.58 -2.60
CA ASP A 220 6.70 2.71 -3.64
C ASP A 220 5.27 2.22 -3.34
N VAL A 221 4.36 3.17 -3.13
CA VAL A 221 2.94 2.88 -2.90
C VAL A 221 2.25 2.64 -4.24
N LYS A 222 1.69 1.44 -4.42
CA LYS A 222 0.92 1.08 -5.62
C LYS A 222 -0.50 0.67 -5.25
N ILE A 223 -1.46 1.10 -6.04
CA ILE A 223 -2.87 0.71 -5.95
C ILE A 223 -3.27 0.15 -7.31
N PHE A 224 -3.79 -1.07 -7.33
CA PHE A 224 -4.32 -1.74 -8.51
C PHE A 224 -5.84 -1.76 -8.40
N ASP A 225 -6.53 -1.67 -9.52
CA ASP A 225 -8.00 -1.75 -9.63
C ASP A 225 -8.51 -3.19 -9.81
N LYS A 226 -7.70 -4.15 -9.40
CA LYS A 226 -7.98 -5.59 -9.37
C LYS A 226 -7.30 -6.28 -8.19
N ALA A 227 -7.81 -7.43 -7.81
CA ALA A 227 -7.10 -8.35 -6.94
C ALA A 227 -5.93 -8.97 -7.72
N LEU A 228 -4.71 -8.79 -7.25
CA LEU A 228 -3.56 -9.52 -7.75
C LEU A 228 -3.53 -10.92 -7.14
N SER A 229 -3.03 -11.89 -7.90
CA SER A 229 -2.81 -13.25 -7.47
C SER A 229 -1.70 -13.35 -6.42
N ASP A 230 -1.67 -14.46 -5.68
CA ASP A 230 -0.63 -14.73 -4.69
C ASP A 230 0.78 -14.72 -5.34
N THR A 231 0.90 -15.20 -6.59
CA THR A 231 2.14 -15.20 -7.37
C THR A 231 2.58 -13.79 -7.73
N GLU A 232 1.67 -12.96 -8.30
CA GLU A 232 1.99 -11.56 -8.63
C GLU A 232 2.45 -10.78 -7.40
N ILE A 233 1.85 -11.01 -6.24
CA ILE A 233 2.25 -10.34 -4.98
C ILE A 233 3.59 -10.88 -4.46
N ALA A 234 3.85 -12.18 -4.60
CA ALA A 234 5.12 -12.80 -4.18
C ALA A 234 6.32 -12.28 -4.98
N GLU A 235 6.13 -11.90 -6.24
CA GLU A 235 7.16 -11.31 -7.10
C GLU A 235 7.49 -9.86 -6.74
N MET A 236 6.61 -9.16 -6.00
CA MET A 236 6.82 -7.76 -5.56
C MET A 236 7.66 -7.63 -4.28
N LYS A 237 8.16 -8.72 -3.71
CA LYS A 237 8.98 -8.65 -2.49
C LYS A 237 10.24 -7.79 -2.73
N PRO A 238 10.73 -7.06 -1.70
CA PRO A 238 11.99 -6.32 -1.82
C PRO A 238 13.13 -7.28 -2.15
N GLU A 239 14.04 -6.86 -3.01
CA GLU A 239 15.33 -7.53 -3.13
C GLU A 239 16.07 -7.37 -1.79
N LYS A 240 16.64 -8.46 -1.29
CA LYS A 240 17.35 -8.49 0.00
C LYS A 240 18.80 -8.10 -0.18
#